data_b6b9c73d6b24b830f4607f1e4a46be40
#
_entry.id   b6b9c73d6b24b830f4607f1e4a46be40
#
_cell.length_a   1.000
_cell.length_b   1.000
_cell.length_c   1.000
_cell.angle_alpha   90.00
_cell.angle_beta   90.00
_cell.angle_gamma   90.00
#
_symmetry.space_group_name_H-M   'P 1'
#
loop_
_entity.id
_entity.type
_entity.pdbx_description
1 polymer ?
#
loop_
_entity_poly.entity_id
_entity_poly.type
_entity_poly.pdbx_seq_one_letter_code
_entity_poly.pdbx_strand_id
1 'polypeptide(L)'
;MAIRQLMAGTLAAALLLSGCGSPRGGETGSAPADSASPQTQTTDTQKTDAAVQEEQTQPLAGVMICLDPGHGITSASTTERVSPLSQETKPAYVSGAEGEGQTEEELNLAVAELTRAQLEARGAQVVMTRQSHEATVSNQERARMANDAHVDLCIRIHADDAESGQPSGMSMQVPSGSLLGTPAIEQPSAQAAQIILQAVTQETGAQNRGLTPRSDLTGFNWSEVPCILLEMGFLSNTEENARLQTQEYRQKIAVGIADGVCQWKQSMESSQNRE
;
A
#
# COMPACT_ATOMS: atom_id res chain seq x y z
N MET A 1 1.95 13.44 50.54
CA MET A 1 0.82 14.23 51.07
C MET A 1 0.19 14.90 49.86
N ALA A 2 -0.92 14.62 49.48
CA ALA A 2 -2.31 14.39 49.46
C ALA A 2 -2.69 13.88 48.02
N ILE A 3 -3.23 12.79 47.75
CA ILE A 3 -4.54 12.11 47.88
C ILE A 3 -5.75 12.99 47.51
N ARG A 4 -6.50 12.44 46.59
CA ARG A 4 -7.93 12.60 46.23
C ARG A 4 -8.18 13.16 44.83
N GLN A 5 -9.14 12.68 44.02
CA GLN A 5 -10.25 11.74 44.23
C GLN A 5 -10.80 11.29 42.86
N LEU A 6 -11.28 10.04 42.82
CA LEU A 6 -12.16 9.46 41.80
C LEU A 6 -13.47 10.28 41.63
N MET A 7 -13.99 10.31 40.44
CA MET A 7 -15.44 10.35 40.22
C MET A 7 -15.81 9.37 39.10
N ALA A 8 -16.55 8.37 39.48
CA ALA A 8 -17.29 7.49 38.57
C ALA A 8 -18.68 8.11 38.32
N GLY A 9 -19.16 8.01 37.14
CA GLY A 9 -20.51 8.42 36.74
C GLY A 9 -21.14 7.36 35.84
N THR A 10 -22.09 6.65 36.39
CA THR A 10 -22.86 5.54 35.85
C THR A 10 -24.02 5.94 34.95
N LEU A 11 -24.22 5.21 33.88
CA LEU A 11 -25.43 4.55 33.37
C LEU A 11 -26.75 5.31 33.25
N ALA A 12 -27.33 5.30 32.06
CA ALA A 12 -28.80 5.08 31.91
C ALA A 12 -29.11 4.54 30.49
N ALA A 13 -29.58 3.28 30.47
CA ALA A 13 -30.28 2.66 29.34
C ALA A 13 -31.73 3.11 29.30
N ALA A 14 -32.32 3.28 28.13
CA ALA A 14 -33.77 3.34 27.94
C ALA A 14 -34.16 2.52 26.70
N LEU A 15 -34.73 1.35 26.96
CA LEU A 15 -35.58 0.60 26.04
C LEU A 15 -36.98 1.25 25.98
N LEU A 16 -37.57 1.37 24.80
CA LEU A 16 -39.00 1.38 24.61
C LEU A 16 -39.43 0.55 23.43
N LEU A 17 -40.21 -0.48 23.74
CA LEU A 17 -40.99 -1.38 22.88
C LEU A 17 -42.37 -0.74 22.61
N SER A 18 -43.03 -1.24 21.57
CA SER A 18 -44.46 -1.27 21.24
C SER A 18 -44.77 -0.63 19.89
N GLY A 19 -45.58 -1.18 19.03
CA GLY A 19 -46.50 -2.24 19.08
C GLY A 19 -47.20 -2.46 17.73
N CYS A 20 -47.92 -3.58 17.65
CA CYS A 20 -48.68 -4.19 16.57
C CYS A 20 -49.75 -3.34 15.86
N GLY A 21 -50.08 -3.76 14.62
CA GLY A 21 -51.33 -3.37 13.98
C GLY A 21 -51.51 -3.92 12.56
N SER A 22 -52.07 -5.14 12.40
CA SER A 22 -52.86 -5.51 11.19
C SER A 22 -54.36 -5.30 11.53
N PRO A 23 -55.26 -5.10 10.54
CA PRO A 23 -55.96 -6.23 9.97
C PRO A 23 -56.47 -6.14 8.51
N ARG A 24 -56.56 -7.29 7.88
CA ARG A 24 -57.60 -7.99 7.06
C ARG A 24 -58.63 -7.25 6.21
N GLY A 25 -58.87 -7.88 5.05
CA GLY A 25 -60.11 -8.00 4.27
C GLY A 25 -59.94 -7.68 2.82
N GLY A 26 -60.32 -8.41 1.79
CA GLY A 26 -61.14 -9.57 1.58
C GLY A 26 -61.27 -9.76 0.08
N GLU A 27 -61.25 -10.99 -0.37
CA GLU A 27 -62.03 -11.67 -1.45
C GLU A 27 -62.49 -10.83 -2.67
N THR A 28 -62.50 -11.29 -3.89
CA THR A 28 -62.90 -12.53 -4.56
C THR A 28 -62.63 -12.43 -6.07
N GLY A 29 -62.42 -13.58 -6.76
CA GLY A 29 -63.02 -13.77 -8.07
C GLY A 29 -62.17 -14.28 -9.22
N SER A 30 -62.18 -15.58 -9.42
CA SER A 30 -62.29 -16.35 -10.67
C SER A 30 -61.26 -16.21 -11.78
N ALA A 31 -60.63 -17.32 -12.07
CA ALA A 31 -60.04 -17.75 -13.35
C ALA A 31 -61.18 -18.07 -14.38
N PRO A 32 -60.90 -18.43 -15.65
CA PRO A 32 -59.81 -19.24 -16.15
C PRO A 32 -59.25 -18.97 -17.57
N ALA A 33 -58.23 -19.72 -17.91
CA ALA A 33 -57.90 -20.41 -19.16
C ALA A 33 -57.01 -19.77 -20.22
N ASP A 34 -55.86 -20.44 -20.39
CA ASP A 34 -55.30 -21.00 -21.64
C ASP A 34 -54.62 -20.10 -22.65
N SER A 35 -53.33 -20.27 -22.81
CA SER A 35 -52.68 -20.59 -24.09
C SER A 35 -51.14 -20.61 -24.01
N ALA A 36 -50.61 -21.82 -24.23
CA ALA A 36 -49.33 -22.17 -24.90
C ALA A 36 -48.11 -21.24 -24.89
N SER A 37 -47.04 -21.85 -24.42
CA SER A 37 -45.62 -21.52 -24.66
C SER A 37 -45.22 -21.24 -26.12
N PRO A 38 -44.08 -20.55 -26.34
CA PRO A 38 -42.89 -21.35 -26.58
C PRO A 38 -41.65 -20.95 -25.75
N GLN A 39 -40.93 -21.95 -25.32
CA GLN A 39 -39.60 -21.88 -24.78
C GLN A 39 -38.64 -21.32 -25.80
N THR A 40 -37.93 -20.28 -25.44
CA THR A 40 -36.73 -19.86 -26.17
C THR A 40 -35.56 -19.93 -25.20
N GLN A 41 -34.60 -20.77 -25.56
CA GLN A 41 -33.31 -20.98 -24.89
C GLN A 41 -32.55 -19.66 -24.81
N THR A 42 -32.23 -19.25 -23.59
CA THR A 42 -31.23 -18.22 -23.30
C THR A 42 -30.35 -18.71 -22.15
N THR A 43 -29.40 -19.61 -22.44
CA THR A 43 -28.48 -20.15 -21.43
C THR A 43 -27.00 -20.09 -21.83
N ASP A 44 -26.59 -19.28 -22.82
CA ASP A 44 -25.18 -19.23 -23.21
C ASP A 44 -24.51 -17.85 -23.09
N THR A 45 -25.30 -16.77 -23.01
CA THR A 45 -24.73 -15.40 -22.98
C THR A 45 -24.38 -14.93 -21.56
N GLN A 46 -25.02 -15.45 -20.51
CA GLN A 46 -24.74 -15.02 -19.13
C GLN A 46 -23.43 -15.55 -18.56
N LYS A 47 -22.91 -16.68 -19.07
CA LYS A 47 -21.67 -17.29 -18.54
C LYS A 47 -20.42 -16.61 -19.08
N THR A 48 -20.49 -16.04 -20.28
CA THR A 48 -19.41 -15.25 -20.88
C THR A 48 -19.31 -13.85 -20.26
N ASP A 49 -20.46 -13.21 -19.98
CA ASP A 49 -20.45 -11.87 -19.39
C ASP A 49 -19.95 -11.86 -17.93
N ALA A 50 -20.25 -12.90 -17.14
CA ALA A 50 -19.76 -13.03 -15.77
C ALA A 50 -18.23 -13.29 -15.73
N ALA A 51 -17.69 -14.09 -16.65
CA ALA A 51 -16.25 -14.35 -16.73
C ALA A 51 -15.48 -13.10 -17.20
N VAL A 52 -16.02 -12.31 -18.11
CA VAL A 52 -15.42 -11.05 -18.57
C VAL A 52 -15.50 -9.97 -17.49
N GLN A 53 -16.54 -9.96 -16.64
CA GLN A 53 -16.64 -9.04 -15.50
C GLN A 53 -15.70 -9.41 -14.35
N GLU A 54 -15.44 -10.71 -14.07
CA GLU A 54 -14.48 -11.12 -13.06
C GLU A 54 -13.03 -10.77 -13.45
N GLU A 55 -12.67 -10.91 -14.74
CA GLU A 55 -11.35 -10.52 -15.22
C GLU A 55 -11.12 -9.00 -15.14
N GLN A 56 -12.15 -8.19 -15.30
CA GLN A 56 -12.10 -6.74 -15.12
C GLN A 56 -12.00 -6.30 -13.63
N THR A 57 -12.34 -7.17 -12.68
CA THR A 57 -12.30 -6.84 -11.25
C THR A 57 -10.96 -7.16 -10.57
N GLN A 58 -10.06 -7.92 -11.22
CA GLN A 58 -8.76 -8.31 -10.67
C GLN A 58 -7.58 -7.96 -11.61
N PRO A 59 -7.32 -6.67 -11.86
CA PRO A 59 -6.30 -6.25 -12.81
C PRO A 59 -4.88 -6.65 -12.41
N LEU A 60 -4.65 -7.02 -11.13
CA LEU A 60 -3.38 -7.47 -10.60
C LEU A 60 -3.30 -8.99 -10.38
N ALA A 61 -4.22 -9.78 -10.97
CA ALA A 61 -4.11 -11.24 -10.89
C ALA A 61 -2.75 -11.71 -11.43
N GLY A 62 -2.08 -12.57 -10.64
CA GLY A 62 -0.75 -13.08 -10.94
C GLY A 62 0.42 -12.16 -10.64
N VAL A 63 0.18 -10.96 -10.10
CA VAL A 63 1.23 -10.04 -9.65
C VAL A 63 1.52 -10.27 -8.17
N MET A 64 2.81 -10.32 -7.83
CA MET A 64 3.28 -10.40 -6.44
C MET A 64 4.07 -9.15 -6.06
N ILE A 65 3.65 -8.47 -5.02
CA ILE A 65 4.24 -7.22 -4.52
C ILE A 65 4.82 -7.44 -3.12
N CYS A 66 6.04 -6.95 -2.88
CA CYS A 66 6.54 -6.77 -1.53
C CYS A 66 6.27 -5.33 -1.08
N LEU A 67 5.61 -5.16 0.05
CA LEU A 67 5.51 -3.88 0.75
C LEU A 67 6.50 -3.88 1.91
N ASP A 68 7.40 -2.91 1.90
CA ASP A 68 8.42 -2.72 2.93
C ASP A 68 8.15 -1.40 3.69
N PRO A 69 7.31 -1.43 4.76
CA PRO A 69 7.16 -0.28 5.63
C PRO A 69 8.49 0.00 6.34
N GLY A 70 9.10 1.14 6.01
CA GLY A 70 10.43 1.52 6.49
C GLY A 70 10.52 1.60 8.01
N HIS A 71 11.75 1.48 8.53
CA HIS A 71 12.05 1.56 9.95
C HIS A 71 11.35 0.49 10.81
N GLY A 72 11.18 0.77 12.08
CA GLY A 72 10.63 -0.08 13.14
C GLY A 72 11.32 0.26 14.45
N ILE A 73 10.78 -0.15 15.58
CA ILE A 73 11.45 0.04 16.87
C ILE A 73 12.72 -0.80 16.91
N THR A 74 13.82 -0.18 17.25
CA THR A 74 15.09 -0.90 17.43
C THR A 74 15.85 -0.42 18.64
N SER A 75 16.40 -1.38 19.38
CA SER A 75 17.43 -1.17 20.41
C SER A 75 18.76 -1.85 20.03
N ALA A 76 18.81 -2.49 18.86
CA ALA A 76 19.96 -3.27 18.42
C ALA A 76 21.02 -2.36 17.77
N SER A 77 22.29 -2.58 18.15
CA SER A 77 23.45 -1.85 17.63
C SER A 77 24.27 -2.66 16.63
N THR A 78 23.64 -3.61 15.94
CA THR A 78 24.30 -4.44 14.94
C THR A 78 24.54 -3.68 13.64
N THR A 79 25.58 -4.08 12.91
CA THR A 79 25.90 -3.54 11.58
C THR A 79 25.66 -4.58 10.51
N GLU A 80 25.39 -4.12 9.30
CA GLU A 80 25.25 -4.94 8.10
C GLU A 80 26.11 -4.39 6.97
N ARG A 81 26.47 -5.24 6.01
CA ARG A 81 27.20 -4.80 4.82
C ARG A 81 26.30 -3.97 3.93
N VAL A 82 26.83 -2.84 3.43
CA VAL A 82 26.08 -1.94 2.55
C VAL A 82 25.71 -2.55 1.20
N SER A 83 26.48 -3.58 0.76
CA SER A 83 26.32 -4.23 -0.55
C SER A 83 26.95 -5.62 -0.50
N PRO A 84 26.48 -6.60 -1.32
CA PRO A 84 27.19 -7.86 -1.54
C PRO A 84 28.58 -7.66 -2.17
N LEU A 85 28.80 -6.51 -2.82
CA LEU A 85 30.06 -6.17 -3.50
C LEU A 85 31.04 -5.37 -2.64
N SER A 86 30.67 -4.98 -1.41
CA SER A 86 31.48 -4.17 -0.51
C SER A 86 31.69 -4.83 0.85
N GLN A 87 32.82 -4.56 1.49
CA GLN A 87 33.08 -4.93 2.90
C GLN A 87 32.68 -3.82 3.86
N GLU A 88 32.28 -2.65 3.35
CA GLU A 88 31.78 -1.54 4.16
C GLU A 88 30.52 -1.94 4.92
N THR A 89 30.42 -1.52 6.18
CA THR A 89 29.27 -1.79 7.02
C THR A 89 28.65 -0.50 7.52
N LYS A 90 27.34 -0.53 7.77
CA LYS A 90 26.58 0.54 8.40
C LYS A 90 25.58 -0.04 9.42
N PRO A 91 24.95 0.77 10.27
CA PRO A 91 23.90 0.29 11.17
C PRO A 91 22.83 -0.49 10.40
N ALA A 92 22.50 -1.68 10.88
CA ALA A 92 21.48 -2.54 10.29
C ALA A 92 20.06 -2.00 10.52
N TYR A 93 19.92 -1.21 11.58
CA TYR A 93 18.65 -0.62 12.02
C TYR A 93 18.86 0.88 12.21
N VAL A 94 17.96 1.66 11.66
CA VAL A 94 17.96 3.13 11.79
C VAL A 94 16.55 3.55 12.16
N SER A 95 16.42 4.42 13.15
CA SER A 95 15.14 5.04 13.49
C SER A 95 14.67 5.93 12.36
N GLY A 96 13.36 6.01 12.19
CA GLY A 96 12.74 6.94 11.26
C GLY A 96 12.76 8.38 11.78
N ALA A 97 12.23 9.28 10.99
CA ALA A 97 11.97 10.66 11.35
C ALA A 97 10.83 10.76 12.39
N GLU A 98 10.79 11.87 13.10
CA GLU A 98 9.71 12.19 14.03
C GLU A 98 9.00 13.47 13.60
N GLY A 99 7.69 13.39 13.38
CA GLY A 99 6.80 14.53 13.21
C GLY A 99 6.06 14.86 14.50
N GLU A 100 5.39 16.00 14.54
CA GLU A 100 4.51 16.32 15.65
C GLU A 100 3.36 15.30 15.71
N GLY A 101 3.31 14.50 16.77
CA GLY A 101 2.23 13.55 17.06
C GLY A 101 2.27 12.22 16.29
N GLN A 102 3.31 11.95 15.51
CA GLN A 102 3.52 10.63 14.87
C GLN A 102 5.00 10.36 14.60
N THR A 103 5.37 9.10 14.52
CA THR A 103 6.68 8.65 14.05
C THR A 103 6.59 8.11 12.62
N GLU A 104 7.71 8.13 11.92
CA GLU A 104 7.78 7.63 10.54
C GLU A 104 7.43 6.13 10.46
N GLU A 105 7.94 5.32 11.38
CA GLU A 105 7.69 3.89 11.38
C GLU A 105 6.22 3.51 11.61
N GLU A 106 5.47 4.29 12.43
CA GLU A 106 4.03 4.12 12.61
C GLU A 106 3.26 4.51 11.35
N LEU A 107 3.62 5.64 10.76
CA LEU A 107 3.03 6.11 9.51
C LEU A 107 3.26 5.12 8.37
N ASN A 108 4.50 4.67 8.19
CA ASN A 108 4.89 3.73 7.13
C ASN A 108 4.10 2.43 7.22
N LEU A 109 3.93 1.88 8.44
CA LEU A 109 3.15 0.67 8.64
C LEU A 109 1.66 0.90 8.33
N ALA A 110 1.09 2.00 8.81
CA ALA A 110 -0.32 2.30 8.59
C ALA A 110 -0.65 2.46 7.09
N VAL A 111 0.22 3.14 6.33
CA VAL A 111 0.05 3.27 4.87
C VAL A 111 0.27 1.95 4.15
N ALA A 112 1.26 1.15 4.57
CA ALA A 112 1.51 -0.17 3.98
C ALA A 112 0.32 -1.13 4.17
N GLU A 113 -0.33 -1.13 5.32
CA GLU A 113 -1.53 -1.95 5.58
C GLU A 113 -2.71 -1.53 4.69
N LEU A 114 -2.95 -0.23 4.54
CA LEU A 114 -3.96 0.28 3.61
C LEU A 114 -3.63 -0.08 2.16
N THR A 115 -2.35 0.04 1.76
CA THR A 115 -1.88 -0.30 0.42
C THR A 115 -2.03 -1.80 0.15
N ARG A 116 -1.70 -2.67 1.13
CA ARG A 116 -1.95 -4.10 1.03
C ARG A 116 -3.40 -4.39 0.71
N ALA A 117 -4.33 -3.83 1.47
CA ALA A 117 -5.75 -4.04 1.24
C ALA A 117 -6.20 -3.61 -0.16
N GLN A 118 -5.65 -2.49 -0.68
CA GLN A 118 -5.95 -2.00 -2.03
C GLN A 118 -5.39 -2.92 -3.12
N LEU A 119 -4.18 -3.45 -2.95
CA LEU A 119 -3.54 -4.37 -3.89
C LEU A 119 -4.22 -5.74 -3.90
N GLU A 120 -4.50 -6.32 -2.72
CA GLU A 120 -5.19 -7.61 -2.58
C GLU A 120 -6.62 -7.55 -3.16
N ALA A 121 -7.34 -6.44 -2.96
CA ALA A 121 -8.66 -6.23 -3.56
C ALA A 121 -8.62 -6.19 -5.10
N ARG A 122 -7.48 -5.87 -5.70
CA ARG A 122 -7.23 -5.88 -7.14
C ARG A 122 -6.61 -7.19 -7.66
N GLY A 123 -6.46 -8.20 -6.78
CA GLY A 123 -5.99 -9.54 -7.12
C GLY A 123 -4.49 -9.78 -6.98
N ALA A 124 -3.71 -8.83 -6.47
CA ALA A 124 -2.30 -9.04 -6.20
C ALA A 124 -2.07 -9.97 -4.99
N GLN A 125 -0.95 -10.69 -5.01
CA GLN A 125 -0.39 -11.31 -3.81
C GLN A 125 0.57 -10.32 -3.13
N VAL A 126 0.48 -10.19 -1.81
CA VAL A 126 1.29 -9.22 -1.08
C VAL A 126 2.09 -9.88 0.03
N VAL A 127 3.40 -9.62 0.03
CA VAL A 127 4.34 -9.93 1.12
C VAL A 127 4.65 -8.64 1.86
N MET A 128 4.68 -8.67 3.19
CA MET A 128 5.09 -7.53 4.00
C MET A 128 6.36 -7.86 4.78
N THR A 129 7.34 -6.96 4.80
CA THR A 129 8.58 -7.15 5.56
C THR A 129 8.38 -7.06 7.06
N ARG A 130 7.38 -6.31 7.52
CA ARG A 130 6.90 -6.28 8.91
C ARG A 130 5.41 -6.01 8.96
N GLN A 131 4.77 -6.49 10.02
CA GLN A 131 3.33 -6.35 10.28
C GLN A 131 3.06 -5.85 11.70
N SER A 132 4.08 -5.42 12.41
CA SER A 132 3.93 -4.78 13.72
C SER A 132 4.91 -3.62 13.87
N HIS A 133 4.59 -2.73 14.78
CA HIS A 133 5.44 -1.60 15.14
C HIS A 133 6.74 -2.06 15.81
N GLU A 134 6.66 -3.09 16.66
CA GLU A 134 7.79 -3.62 17.43
C GLU A 134 8.74 -4.49 16.61
N ALA A 135 8.39 -4.82 15.37
CA ALA A 135 9.23 -5.67 14.55
C ALA A 135 10.54 -4.97 14.17
N THR A 136 11.65 -5.66 14.40
CA THR A 136 12.99 -5.23 14.07
C THR A 136 13.50 -6.06 12.89
N VAL A 137 13.58 -5.46 11.71
CA VAL A 137 14.00 -6.11 10.46
C VAL A 137 15.11 -5.28 9.84
N SER A 138 16.29 -5.87 9.60
CA SER A 138 17.43 -5.18 8.99
C SER A 138 17.19 -4.91 7.49
N ASN A 139 17.94 -3.97 6.90
CA ASN A 139 17.76 -3.65 5.49
C ASN A 139 18.13 -4.83 4.57
N GLN A 140 19.12 -5.66 4.95
CA GLN A 140 19.43 -6.90 4.22
C GLN A 140 18.29 -7.92 4.32
N GLU A 141 17.69 -8.09 5.50
CA GLU A 141 16.57 -9.02 5.69
C GLU A 141 15.36 -8.58 4.87
N ARG A 142 15.05 -7.28 4.81
CA ARG A 142 13.97 -6.72 3.97
C ARG A 142 14.19 -7.06 2.49
N ALA A 143 15.41 -6.84 1.98
CA ALA A 143 15.75 -7.20 0.60
C ALA A 143 15.63 -8.71 0.37
N ARG A 144 16.17 -9.54 1.29
CA ARG A 144 16.08 -11.00 1.19
C ARG A 144 14.65 -11.51 1.18
N MET A 145 13.77 -10.95 2.02
CA MET A 145 12.35 -11.37 2.02
C MET A 145 11.67 -11.14 0.65
N ALA A 146 11.96 -10.02 -0.01
CA ALA A 146 11.47 -9.75 -1.35
C ALA A 146 12.11 -10.70 -2.40
N ASN A 147 13.41 -10.94 -2.30
CA ASN A 147 14.15 -11.85 -3.20
C ASN A 147 13.65 -13.30 -3.08
N ASP A 148 13.55 -13.82 -1.86
CA ASP A 148 13.12 -15.20 -1.57
C ASP A 148 11.68 -15.46 -2.04
N ALA A 149 10.83 -14.42 -1.97
CA ALA A 149 9.46 -14.48 -2.48
C ALA A 149 9.36 -14.30 -4.00
N HIS A 150 10.45 -13.95 -4.69
CA HIS A 150 10.47 -13.67 -6.14
C HIS A 150 9.40 -12.69 -6.58
N VAL A 151 9.25 -11.59 -5.82
CA VAL A 151 8.22 -10.59 -6.12
C VAL A 151 8.50 -9.85 -7.44
N ASP A 152 7.43 -9.40 -8.11
CA ASP A 152 7.57 -8.61 -9.34
C ASP A 152 8.08 -7.20 -9.07
N LEU A 153 7.73 -6.65 -7.87
CA LEU A 153 8.17 -5.33 -7.43
C LEU A 153 8.18 -5.24 -5.90
N CYS A 154 9.24 -4.67 -5.35
CA CYS A 154 9.32 -4.27 -3.95
C CYS A 154 9.06 -2.75 -3.84
N ILE A 155 8.09 -2.34 -3.01
CA ILE A 155 7.75 -0.94 -2.75
C ILE A 155 8.08 -0.64 -1.29
N ARG A 156 9.12 0.15 -1.07
CA ARG A 156 9.49 0.66 0.25
C ARG A 156 8.72 1.94 0.53
N ILE A 157 8.14 2.05 1.70
CA ILE A 157 7.26 3.15 2.10
C ILE A 157 7.94 3.91 3.23
N HIS A 158 8.21 5.20 3.00
CA HIS A 158 8.93 6.10 3.88
C HIS A 158 8.30 7.50 3.87
N ALA A 159 8.71 8.33 4.81
CA ALA A 159 8.43 9.76 4.85
C ALA A 159 9.74 10.51 5.18
N ASP A 160 9.99 11.54 4.39
CA ASP A 160 11.24 12.30 4.47
C ASP A 160 11.27 13.28 5.65
N ASP A 161 12.44 13.79 5.94
CA ASP A 161 12.69 14.86 6.89
C ASP A 161 13.63 15.91 6.30
N ALA A 162 13.50 17.16 6.74
CA ALA A 162 14.38 18.24 6.31
C ALA A 162 14.57 19.27 7.43
N GLU A 163 15.79 19.71 7.65
CA GLU A 163 16.14 20.68 8.70
C GLU A 163 15.32 21.97 8.65
N SER A 164 14.92 22.41 7.46
CA SER A 164 14.21 23.70 7.30
C SER A 164 12.69 23.61 7.53
N GLY A 165 12.08 22.42 7.54
CA GLY A 165 10.63 22.26 7.55
C GLY A 165 9.88 22.87 6.34
N GLN A 166 10.61 23.38 5.34
CA GLN A 166 10.05 24.04 4.15
C GLN A 166 9.73 23.07 3.00
N PRO A 167 10.57 22.03 2.74
CA PRO A 167 10.28 21.11 1.65
C PRO A 167 8.94 20.43 1.81
N SER A 168 8.28 20.20 0.68
CA SER A 168 6.99 19.48 0.60
C SER A 168 6.90 18.70 -0.70
N GLY A 169 5.99 17.72 -0.75
CA GLY A 169 5.72 16.87 -1.91
C GLY A 169 6.34 15.49 -1.80
N MET A 170 6.02 14.65 -2.77
CA MET A 170 6.44 13.25 -2.82
C MET A 170 7.56 13.04 -3.83
N SER A 171 8.50 12.16 -3.50
CA SER A 171 9.56 11.71 -4.39
C SER A 171 9.67 10.19 -4.40
N MET A 172 10.36 9.66 -5.41
CA MET A 172 10.65 8.23 -5.49
C MET A 172 12.16 8.04 -5.59
N GLN A 173 12.74 7.31 -4.64
CA GLN A 173 14.13 6.90 -4.71
C GLN A 173 14.23 5.60 -5.52
N VAL A 174 15.26 5.49 -6.36
CA VAL A 174 15.50 4.34 -7.23
C VAL A 174 16.94 3.83 -7.11
N PRO A 175 17.17 2.50 -7.25
CA PRO A 175 18.51 1.94 -7.20
C PRO A 175 19.38 2.48 -8.35
N SER A 176 20.65 2.75 -8.06
CA SER A 176 21.64 3.18 -9.04
C SER A 176 23.07 2.91 -8.58
N GLY A 177 23.97 2.74 -9.52
CA GLY A 177 25.41 2.76 -9.28
C GLY A 177 26.09 1.40 -9.05
N SER A 178 27.39 1.46 -8.76
CA SER A 178 28.30 0.32 -8.78
C SER A 178 28.19 -0.63 -7.57
N LEU A 179 27.40 -0.27 -6.55
CA LEU A 179 27.19 -1.09 -5.37
C LEU A 179 26.00 -2.05 -5.49
N LEU A 180 25.24 -1.97 -6.58
CA LEU A 180 24.12 -2.90 -6.83
C LEU A 180 24.64 -4.31 -7.06
N GLY A 181 24.18 -5.27 -6.23
CA GLY A 181 24.44 -6.69 -6.43
C GLY A 181 23.84 -7.22 -7.73
N THR A 182 22.71 -6.65 -8.12
CA THR A 182 21.97 -6.99 -9.33
C THR A 182 21.70 -5.73 -10.18
N PRO A 183 22.63 -5.27 -11.02
CA PRO A 183 22.45 -4.05 -11.81
C PRO A 183 21.24 -4.07 -12.75
N ALA A 184 20.75 -5.26 -13.12
CA ALA A 184 19.59 -5.42 -14.00
C ALA A 184 18.29 -4.83 -13.44
N ILE A 185 18.21 -4.58 -12.13
CA ILE A 185 17.01 -3.97 -11.51
C ILE A 185 16.89 -2.46 -11.72
N GLU A 186 17.97 -1.78 -12.12
CA GLU A 186 18.02 -0.31 -12.18
C GLU A 186 16.94 0.26 -13.12
N GLN A 187 16.91 -0.22 -14.35
CA GLN A 187 15.95 0.28 -15.34
C GLN A 187 14.49 -0.11 -15.02
N PRO A 188 14.16 -1.38 -14.70
CA PRO A 188 12.79 -1.74 -14.31
C PRO A 188 12.29 -0.97 -13.09
N SER A 189 13.15 -0.73 -12.10
CA SER A 189 12.81 0.06 -10.92
C SER A 189 12.48 1.51 -11.28
N ALA A 190 13.28 2.14 -12.14
CA ALA A 190 13.03 3.51 -12.58
C ALA A 190 11.73 3.65 -13.38
N GLN A 191 11.40 2.67 -14.21
CA GLN A 191 10.13 2.63 -14.95
C GLN A 191 8.93 2.50 -14.01
N ALA A 192 8.97 1.57 -13.06
CA ALA A 192 7.92 1.40 -12.05
C ALA A 192 7.75 2.68 -11.21
N ALA A 193 8.86 3.26 -10.75
CA ALA A 193 8.91 4.47 -9.95
C ALA A 193 8.23 5.66 -10.64
N GLN A 194 8.52 5.87 -11.93
CA GLN A 194 7.94 6.96 -12.70
C GLN A 194 6.41 6.88 -12.78
N ILE A 195 5.90 5.69 -13.05
CA ILE A 195 4.45 5.45 -13.21
C ILE A 195 3.75 5.57 -11.86
N ILE A 196 4.28 4.92 -10.82
CA ILE A 196 3.66 4.89 -9.50
C ILE A 196 3.70 6.28 -8.84
N LEU A 197 4.81 7.01 -8.93
CA LEU A 197 4.90 8.37 -8.41
C LEU A 197 3.87 9.30 -9.07
N GLN A 198 3.69 9.19 -10.37
CA GLN A 198 2.70 9.99 -11.09
C GLN A 198 1.28 9.68 -10.58
N ALA A 199 0.91 8.41 -10.45
CA ALA A 199 -0.41 8.00 -9.98
C ALA A 199 -0.67 8.48 -8.54
N VAL A 200 0.29 8.28 -7.63
CA VAL A 200 0.16 8.69 -6.24
C VAL A 200 0.03 10.20 -6.09
N THR A 201 0.80 10.98 -6.86
CA THR A 201 0.73 12.45 -6.80
C THR A 201 -0.55 13.00 -7.44
N GLN A 202 -1.10 12.33 -8.45
CA GLN A 202 -2.41 12.66 -9.02
C GLN A 202 -3.54 12.42 -8.03
N GLU A 203 -3.53 11.29 -7.31
CA GLU A 203 -4.57 10.94 -6.34
C GLU A 203 -4.54 11.83 -5.09
N THR A 204 -3.35 12.15 -4.62
CA THR A 204 -3.16 12.94 -3.39
C THR A 204 -3.20 14.45 -3.60
N GLY A 205 -2.93 14.92 -4.82
CA GLY A 205 -2.67 16.33 -5.13
C GLY A 205 -1.32 16.84 -4.62
N ALA A 206 -0.42 15.95 -4.17
CA ALA A 206 0.91 16.32 -3.71
C ALA A 206 1.80 16.77 -4.89
N GLN A 207 2.76 17.63 -4.59
CA GLN A 207 3.79 18.01 -5.57
C GLN A 207 4.64 16.78 -5.94
N ASN A 208 4.76 16.49 -7.23
CA ASN A 208 5.68 15.47 -7.74
C ASN A 208 7.10 16.05 -7.80
N ARG A 209 8.01 15.51 -6.99
CA ARG A 209 9.42 15.94 -6.90
C ARG A 209 10.35 15.10 -7.79
N GLY A 210 9.81 14.10 -8.50
CA GLY A 210 10.57 13.26 -9.42
C GLY A 210 11.32 12.10 -8.76
N LEU A 211 12.25 11.53 -9.54
CA LEU A 211 13.05 10.39 -9.13
C LEU A 211 14.42 10.85 -8.60
N THR A 212 14.90 10.19 -7.55
CA THR A 212 16.23 10.38 -6.98
C THR A 212 17.03 9.08 -7.04
N PRO A 213 18.04 8.97 -7.93
CA PRO A 213 18.93 7.80 -7.96
C PRO A 213 19.76 7.71 -6.66
N ARG A 214 19.84 6.49 -6.09
CA ARG A 214 20.58 6.23 -4.84
C ARG A 214 21.48 5.01 -4.99
N SER A 215 22.73 5.15 -4.56
CA SER A 215 23.73 4.07 -4.54
C SER A 215 24.10 3.59 -3.13
N ASP A 216 23.62 4.28 -2.11
CA ASP A 216 24.01 4.09 -0.71
C ASP A 216 22.99 3.32 0.13
N LEU A 217 21.85 2.95 -0.45
CA LEU A 217 20.80 2.21 0.28
C LEU A 217 21.07 0.70 0.26
N THR A 218 21.29 0.10 1.43
CA THR A 218 21.50 -1.35 1.58
C THR A 218 20.36 -2.14 0.96
N GLY A 219 19.10 -1.74 1.18
CA GLY A 219 17.94 -2.44 0.62
C GLY A 219 17.92 -2.48 -0.91
N PHE A 220 18.43 -1.44 -1.59
CA PHE A 220 18.62 -1.45 -3.04
C PHE A 220 19.81 -2.31 -3.46
N ASN A 221 20.93 -2.17 -2.76
CA ASN A 221 22.16 -2.87 -3.11
C ASN A 221 22.05 -4.39 -2.97
N TRP A 222 21.20 -4.88 -2.07
CA TRP A 222 20.94 -6.31 -1.85
C TRP A 222 19.70 -6.83 -2.57
N SER A 223 18.95 -5.97 -3.26
CA SER A 223 17.77 -6.41 -4.01
C SER A 223 18.17 -7.15 -5.30
N GLU A 224 17.51 -8.27 -5.56
CA GLU A 224 17.58 -9.06 -6.79
C GLU A 224 16.35 -8.86 -7.66
N VAL A 225 15.34 -8.16 -7.14
CA VAL A 225 14.07 -7.83 -7.80
C VAL A 225 13.93 -6.31 -7.96
N PRO A 226 13.15 -5.80 -8.92
CA PRO A 226 12.86 -4.38 -9.04
C PRO A 226 12.40 -3.80 -7.69
N CYS A 227 12.98 -2.67 -7.28
CA CYS A 227 12.75 -2.09 -5.97
C CYS A 227 12.69 -0.57 -6.05
N ILE A 228 11.69 0.04 -5.41
CA ILE A 228 11.50 1.49 -5.34
C ILE A 228 11.25 1.92 -3.91
N LEU A 229 11.53 3.19 -3.58
CA LEU A 229 11.25 3.75 -2.27
C LEU A 229 10.46 5.05 -2.44
N LEU A 230 9.24 5.06 -1.94
CA LEU A 230 8.37 6.24 -1.93
C LEU A 230 8.62 7.05 -0.66
N GLU A 231 8.95 8.33 -0.84
CA GLU A 231 8.89 9.35 0.20
C GLU A 231 7.52 10.05 0.11
N MET A 232 6.65 9.79 1.07
CA MET A 232 5.23 10.20 1.04
C MET A 232 4.99 11.68 1.34
N GLY A 233 6.04 12.41 1.71
CA GLY A 233 6.03 13.80 2.17
C GLY A 233 7.02 13.99 3.31
N PHE A 234 7.07 15.20 3.86
CA PHE A 234 8.04 15.59 4.88
C PHE A 234 7.38 15.70 6.26
N LEU A 235 7.82 14.89 7.22
CA LEU A 235 7.33 14.94 8.60
C LEU A 235 7.72 16.25 9.31
N SER A 236 8.83 16.88 8.91
CA SER A 236 9.25 18.20 9.38
C SER A 236 8.39 19.35 8.85
N ASN A 237 7.61 19.15 7.79
CA ASN A 237 6.69 20.15 7.28
C ASN A 237 5.34 20.04 7.99
N THR A 238 4.97 21.07 8.74
CA THR A 238 3.76 21.06 9.59
C THR A 238 2.47 20.75 8.81
N GLU A 239 2.31 21.28 7.59
CA GLU A 239 1.11 21.05 6.79
C GLU A 239 1.07 19.62 6.23
N GLU A 240 2.21 19.08 5.78
CA GLU A 240 2.27 17.69 5.31
C GLU A 240 2.10 16.70 6.44
N ASN A 241 2.79 16.94 7.57
CA ASN A 241 2.64 16.10 8.76
C ASN A 241 1.19 16.04 9.23
N ALA A 242 0.48 17.19 9.26
CA ALA A 242 -0.95 17.22 9.59
C ALA A 242 -1.80 16.40 8.60
N ARG A 243 -1.52 16.47 7.30
CA ARG A 243 -2.20 15.65 6.28
C ARG A 243 -1.91 14.16 6.44
N LEU A 244 -0.64 13.79 6.64
CA LEU A 244 -0.18 12.42 6.83
C LEU A 244 -0.76 11.76 8.09
N GLN A 245 -1.23 12.53 9.09
CA GLN A 245 -1.95 12.02 10.24
C GLN A 245 -3.40 11.62 9.93
N THR A 246 -3.99 12.13 8.84
CA THR A 246 -5.38 11.83 8.51
C THR A 246 -5.52 10.49 7.80
N GLN A 247 -6.52 9.70 8.18
CA GLN A 247 -6.83 8.44 7.52
C GLN A 247 -7.22 8.66 6.05
N GLU A 248 -7.91 9.75 5.74
CA GLU A 248 -8.30 10.09 4.37
C GLU A 248 -7.08 10.25 3.46
N TYR A 249 -6.06 10.98 3.90
CA TYR A 249 -4.87 11.21 3.08
C TYR A 249 -4.03 9.94 2.91
N ARG A 250 -3.88 9.15 3.99
CA ARG A 250 -3.23 7.83 3.94
C ARG A 250 -3.97 6.88 2.98
N GLN A 251 -5.30 6.93 2.95
CA GLN A 251 -6.10 6.14 2.01
C GLN A 251 -5.87 6.59 0.56
N LYS A 252 -5.77 7.88 0.28
CA LYS A 252 -5.40 8.40 -1.05
C LYS A 252 -4.02 7.93 -1.49
N ILE A 253 -3.03 7.94 -0.59
CA ILE A 253 -1.70 7.39 -0.89
C ILE A 253 -1.81 5.92 -1.29
N ALA A 254 -2.52 5.12 -0.50
CA ALA A 254 -2.69 3.69 -0.75
C ALA A 254 -3.41 3.39 -2.08
N VAL A 255 -4.47 4.14 -2.40
CA VAL A 255 -5.18 4.04 -3.68
C VAL A 255 -4.25 4.43 -4.83
N GLY A 256 -3.55 5.55 -4.72
CA GLY A 256 -2.62 6.01 -5.75
C GLY A 256 -1.48 5.03 -6.01
N ILE A 257 -0.92 4.38 -4.98
CA ILE A 257 0.07 3.31 -5.15
C ILE A 257 -0.53 2.14 -5.92
N ALA A 258 -1.72 1.66 -5.52
CA ALA A 258 -2.35 0.50 -6.15
C ALA A 258 -2.75 0.78 -7.61
N ASP A 259 -3.25 1.96 -7.91
CA ASP A 259 -3.57 2.39 -9.28
C ASP A 259 -2.30 2.51 -10.13
N GLY A 260 -1.21 3.02 -9.54
CA GLY A 260 0.11 3.06 -10.18
C GLY A 260 0.65 1.66 -10.49
N VAL A 261 0.46 0.68 -9.61
CA VAL A 261 0.83 -0.73 -9.86
C VAL A 261 0.01 -1.32 -11.00
N CYS A 262 -1.28 -1.03 -11.09
CA CYS A 262 -2.11 -1.45 -12.22
C CYS A 262 -1.60 -0.88 -13.56
N GLN A 263 -1.28 0.43 -13.58
CA GLN A 263 -0.74 1.09 -14.77
C GLN A 263 0.65 0.54 -15.15
N TRP A 264 1.48 0.25 -14.17
CA TRP A 264 2.80 -0.36 -14.38
C TRP A 264 2.67 -1.75 -15.01
N LYS A 265 1.82 -2.63 -14.49
CA LYS A 265 1.54 -3.94 -15.08
C LYS A 265 1.09 -3.82 -16.54
N GLN A 266 0.12 -2.94 -16.83
CA GLN A 266 -0.37 -2.69 -18.18
C GLN A 266 0.74 -2.22 -19.14
N SER A 267 1.68 -1.42 -18.65
CA SER A 267 2.81 -0.95 -19.44
C SER A 267 3.76 -2.08 -19.82
N MET A 268 3.99 -3.03 -18.91
CA MET A 268 4.82 -4.22 -19.16
C MET A 268 4.19 -5.15 -20.20
N GLU A 269 2.90 -5.45 -20.06
CA GLU A 269 2.15 -6.28 -21.03
C GLU A 269 2.15 -5.66 -22.43
N SER A 270 2.01 -4.35 -22.50
CA SER A 270 2.04 -3.60 -23.76
C SER A 270 3.41 -3.61 -24.44
N SER A 271 4.50 -3.74 -23.67
CA SER A 271 5.86 -3.84 -24.18
C SER A 271 6.16 -5.24 -24.71
N GLN A 272 5.73 -6.29 -24.02
CA GLN A 272 5.88 -7.68 -24.44
C GLN A 272 5.14 -8.02 -25.74
N ASN A 273 3.99 -7.39 -25.97
CA ASN A 273 3.19 -7.57 -27.20
C ASN A 273 3.76 -6.85 -28.44
N ARG A 274 4.85 -6.08 -28.30
CA ARG A 274 5.51 -5.33 -29.38
C ARG A 274 6.81 -5.96 -29.86
N GLU A 275 7.31 -6.95 -29.15
CA GLU A 275 8.47 -7.78 -29.54
C GLU A 275 8.04 -9.06 -30.27
#